data_d2906dada6578d22b3a68ad736c590fc
#
_entry.id   d2906dada6578d22b3a68ad736c590fc
#
_cell.length_a   1.000
_cell.length_b   1.000
_cell.length_c   1.000
_cell.angle_alpha   90.00
_cell.angle_beta   90.00
_cell.angle_gamma   90.00
#
_symmetry.space_group_name_H-M   'P 1'
#
loop_
_entity.id
_entity.type
_entity.pdbx_description
1 polymer ?
#
loop_
_entity_poly.entity_id
_entity_poly.type
_entity_poly.pdbx_seq_one_letter_code
_entity_poly.pdbx_strand_id
1 'polypeptide(L)'
;LLEIIKRLKKEYSELKTTLKSRTAFELLVSTILSAQSTDVHVNKVTEPLFKKYKSVKDYADAPLDTLRKDISSINFYNNKAKNIRASAEMIIEKFDXXXXFDSKVPKTMEELTSLPGVARKTANIILSNVYGINEGIAVDTHVKRLSYKLGLTKNEDPVKIEKDLMDITPKEEWGNLSHLLIFHGRKKCQAKKPNHKECVLYDICPSRNI
;
A
#
# COMPACT_ATOMS: atom_id res chain seq x y z
N LEU A 1 -2.51 -22.49 4.59
CA LEU A 1 -2.36 -21.03 4.61
C LEU A 1 -2.13 -20.50 6.02
N LEU A 2 -2.94 -20.86 7.01
CA LEU A 2 -2.80 -20.33 8.38
C LEU A 2 -1.41 -20.57 8.97
N GLU A 3 -0.77 -21.71 8.67
CA GLU A 3 0.60 -21.99 9.10
C GLU A 3 1.60 -21.03 8.43
N ILE A 4 1.38 -20.68 7.16
CA ILE A 4 2.19 -19.67 6.45
C ILE A 4 2.10 -18.32 7.18
N ILE A 5 0.88 -17.87 7.45
CA ILE A 5 0.63 -16.60 8.15
C ILE A 5 1.29 -16.60 9.53
N LYS A 6 1.10 -17.66 10.30
CA LYS A 6 1.67 -17.83 11.65
C LYS A 6 3.20 -17.71 11.65
N ARG A 7 3.88 -18.45 10.73
CA ARG A 7 5.35 -18.42 10.63
C ARG A 7 5.85 -17.05 10.18
N LEU A 8 5.19 -16.43 9.20
CA LEU A 8 5.58 -15.11 8.72
C LEU A 8 5.36 -14.03 9.80
N LYS A 9 4.29 -14.09 10.57
CA LYS A 9 4.06 -13.18 11.72
C LYS A 9 5.16 -13.30 12.76
N LYS A 10 5.59 -14.51 13.07
CA LYS A 10 6.70 -14.75 14.01
C LYS A 10 8.01 -14.19 13.47
N GLU A 11 8.31 -14.43 12.18
CA GLU A 11 9.53 -13.95 11.52
C GLU A 11 9.57 -12.43 11.41
N TYR A 12 8.41 -11.82 11.19
CA TYR A 12 8.28 -10.38 10.94
C TYR A 12 7.42 -9.70 12.01
N SER A 13 7.66 -10.02 13.29
CA SER A 13 6.85 -9.53 14.42
C SER A 13 6.85 -8.02 14.61
N GLU A 14 7.85 -7.32 14.07
CA GLU A 14 7.95 -5.85 14.16
C GLU A 14 7.42 -5.11 12.93
N LEU A 15 6.61 -5.79 12.08
CA LEU A 15 6.12 -5.18 10.86
C LEU A 15 5.13 -4.05 11.12
N LYS A 16 5.59 -2.85 10.81
CA LYS A 16 4.72 -1.70 10.54
C LYS A 16 4.93 -1.31 9.08
N THR A 17 3.98 -0.61 8.48
CA THR A 17 4.16 -0.07 7.14
C THR A 17 5.49 0.70 7.08
N THR A 18 6.27 0.45 6.04
CA THR A 18 7.56 1.13 5.86
C THR A 18 7.39 2.58 5.40
N LEU A 19 6.20 2.95 4.93
CA LEU A 19 5.86 4.34 4.62
C LEU A 19 5.54 5.09 5.92
N LYS A 20 6.28 6.15 6.17
CA LYS A 20 6.09 6.99 7.37
C LYS A 20 4.96 7.98 7.12
N SER A 21 3.97 7.99 8.00
CA SER A 21 2.81 8.89 7.93
C SER A 21 2.22 9.07 9.33
N ARG A 22 1.66 10.22 9.58
CA ARG A 22 1.02 10.58 10.87
C ARG A 22 -0.50 10.65 10.74
N THR A 23 -0.97 10.90 9.52
CA THR A 23 -2.40 11.04 9.22
C THR A 23 -2.80 10.14 8.07
N ALA A 24 -4.11 9.90 7.91
CA ALA A 24 -4.67 9.16 6.80
C ALA A 24 -4.29 9.79 5.44
N PHE A 25 -4.33 11.11 5.36
CA PHE A 25 -3.99 11.83 4.12
C PHE A 25 -2.49 11.72 3.82
N GLU A 26 -1.62 11.81 4.82
CA GLU A 26 -0.18 11.59 4.63
C GLU A 26 0.09 10.17 4.09
N LEU A 27 -0.63 9.16 4.61
CA LEU A 27 -0.50 7.79 4.08
C LEU A 27 -0.99 7.70 2.63
N LEU A 28 -2.10 8.38 2.30
CA LEU A 28 -2.62 8.43 0.94
C LEU A 28 -1.56 9.05 0.00
N VAL A 29 -1.01 10.20 0.35
CA VAL A 29 0.08 10.88 -0.41
C VAL A 29 1.27 9.92 -0.58
N SER A 30 1.76 9.33 0.51
CA SER A 30 2.89 8.39 0.48
C SER A 30 2.62 7.21 -0.46
N THR A 31 1.41 6.67 -0.43
CA THR A 31 1.03 5.53 -1.27
C THR A 31 0.94 5.91 -2.75
N ILE A 32 0.40 7.08 -3.07
CA ILE A 32 0.41 7.60 -4.46
C ILE A 32 1.86 7.77 -4.93
N LEU A 33 2.73 8.32 -4.09
CA LEU A 33 4.13 8.54 -4.44
C LEU A 33 4.91 7.23 -4.60
N SER A 34 4.52 6.15 -3.88
CA SER A 34 5.24 4.87 -3.89
C SER A 34 5.09 4.07 -5.19
N ALA A 35 4.12 4.40 -6.04
CA ALA A 35 3.99 3.75 -7.34
C ALA A 35 5.29 3.91 -8.15
N GLN A 36 5.97 2.78 -8.44
CA GLN A 36 7.25 2.74 -9.14
C GLN A 36 8.38 3.53 -8.44
N SER A 37 8.31 3.64 -7.10
CA SER A 37 9.37 4.25 -6.27
C SER A 37 9.57 3.39 -5.02
N THR A 38 10.79 3.38 -4.47
CA THR A 38 11.06 2.63 -3.23
C THR A 38 10.52 3.38 -2.01
N ASP A 39 10.10 2.66 -0.97
CA ASP A 39 9.61 3.26 0.27
C ASP A 39 10.68 4.17 0.92
N VAL A 40 11.94 3.79 0.84
CA VAL A 40 13.06 4.60 1.35
C VAL A 40 13.11 5.97 0.65
N HIS A 41 12.99 5.96 -0.69
CA HIS A 41 13.00 7.20 -1.46
C HIS A 41 11.74 8.05 -1.18
N VAL A 42 10.57 7.40 -1.11
CA VAL A 42 9.31 8.08 -0.77
C VAL A 42 9.45 8.76 0.60
N ASN A 43 9.91 8.04 1.63
CA ASN A 43 10.06 8.60 2.98
C ASN A 43 11.02 9.81 3.00
N LYS A 44 12.09 9.78 2.20
CA LYS A 44 13.02 10.90 2.07
C LYS A 44 12.33 12.14 1.49
N VAL A 45 11.45 11.95 0.51
CA VAL A 45 10.71 13.05 -0.14
C VAL A 45 9.58 13.55 0.76
N THR A 46 8.85 12.63 1.43
CA THR A 46 7.68 13.02 2.25
C THR A 46 8.07 13.68 3.56
N GLU A 47 9.26 13.45 4.08
CA GLU A 47 9.70 14.08 5.34
C GLU A 47 9.66 15.62 5.27
N PRO A 48 10.30 16.30 4.31
CA PRO A 48 10.14 17.75 4.16
C PRO A 48 8.75 18.14 3.66
N LEU A 49 8.12 17.31 2.83
CA LEU A 49 6.80 17.59 2.26
C LEU A 49 5.75 17.75 3.37
N PHE A 50 5.73 16.83 4.36
CA PHE A 50 4.78 16.84 5.48
C PHE A 50 5.07 17.94 6.51
N LYS A 51 6.27 18.50 6.51
CA LYS A 51 6.60 19.68 7.31
C LYS A 51 6.04 20.96 6.64
N LYS A 52 6.02 20.98 5.32
CA LYS A 52 5.55 22.10 4.50
C LYS A 52 4.02 22.12 4.39
N TYR A 53 3.42 20.98 4.07
CA TYR A 53 1.97 20.82 3.87
C TYR A 53 1.40 20.01 5.04
N LYS A 54 0.71 20.69 5.97
CA LYS A 54 0.26 20.10 7.25
C LYS A 54 -1.19 19.63 7.21
N SER A 55 -1.95 20.07 6.23
CA SER A 55 -3.38 19.77 6.10
C SER A 55 -3.75 19.41 4.67
N VAL A 56 -4.91 18.78 4.48
CA VAL A 56 -5.46 18.51 3.15
C VAL A 56 -5.61 19.82 2.37
N LYS A 57 -6.03 20.87 3.06
CA LYS A 57 -6.22 22.21 2.47
C LYS A 57 -4.89 22.76 1.90
N ASP A 58 -3.77 22.56 2.57
CA ASP A 58 -2.48 23.06 2.08
C ASP A 58 -2.13 22.42 0.71
N TYR A 59 -2.47 21.13 0.52
CA TYR A 59 -2.27 20.47 -0.77
C TYR A 59 -3.25 20.95 -1.85
N ALA A 60 -4.51 21.19 -1.47
CA ALA A 60 -5.53 21.70 -2.40
C ALA A 60 -5.17 23.10 -2.90
N ASP A 61 -4.71 23.97 -1.99
CA ASP A 61 -4.37 25.38 -2.30
C ASP A 61 -2.96 25.51 -2.92
N ALA A 62 -2.13 24.48 -2.90
CA ALA A 62 -0.75 24.54 -3.38
C ALA A 62 -0.72 24.88 -4.89
N PRO A 63 0.10 25.87 -5.31
CA PRO A 63 0.35 26.03 -6.74
C PRO A 63 0.94 24.73 -7.29
N LEU A 64 0.34 24.23 -8.38
CA LEU A 64 0.69 22.90 -8.93
C LEU A 64 2.18 22.79 -9.25
N ASP A 65 2.78 23.85 -9.79
CA ASP A 65 4.20 23.84 -10.16
C ASP A 65 5.11 23.78 -8.91
N THR A 66 4.67 24.36 -7.79
CA THR A 66 5.38 24.25 -6.52
C THR A 66 5.33 22.80 -6.02
N LEU A 67 4.14 22.19 -6.03
CA LEU A 67 4.00 20.78 -5.60
C LEU A 67 4.79 19.83 -6.51
N ARG A 68 4.79 20.07 -7.83
CA ARG A 68 5.63 19.30 -8.79
C ARG A 68 7.11 19.39 -8.43
N LYS A 69 7.59 20.60 -8.14
CA LYS A 69 8.99 20.84 -7.76
C LYS A 69 9.35 20.10 -6.48
N ASP A 70 8.47 20.15 -5.48
CA ASP A 70 8.70 19.51 -4.17
C ASP A 70 8.83 17.98 -4.25
N ILE A 71 8.18 17.34 -5.25
CA ILE A 71 8.24 15.89 -5.44
C ILE A 71 8.98 15.48 -6.72
N SER A 72 9.77 16.37 -7.31
CA SER A 72 10.38 16.20 -8.65
C SER A 72 11.32 14.98 -8.78
N SER A 73 11.88 14.48 -7.68
CA SER A 73 12.71 13.28 -7.69
C SER A 73 11.91 11.97 -7.78
N ILE A 74 10.58 12.03 -7.63
CA ILE A 74 9.69 10.85 -7.70
C ILE A 74 9.33 10.56 -9.17
N ASN A 75 9.36 9.30 -9.55
CA ASN A 75 8.95 8.88 -10.90
C ASN A 75 7.50 9.32 -11.19
N PHE A 76 7.28 9.87 -12.39
CA PHE A 76 5.96 10.36 -12.84
C PHE A 76 5.42 11.50 -11.96
N TYR A 77 6.29 12.30 -11.37
CA TYR A 77 5.93 13.36 -10.42
C TYR A 77 4.87 14.35 -10.95
N ASN A 78 4.87 14.64 -12.24
CA ASN A 78 3.88 15.57 -12.85
C ASN A 78 2.44 15.07 -12.65
N ASN A 79 2.19 13.80 -12.98
CA ASN A 79 0.86 13.20 -12.82
C ASN A 79 0.53 12.98 -11.34
N LYS A 80 1.52 12.58 -10.53
CA LYS A 80 1.33 12.37 -9.09
C LYS A 80 0.98 13.69 -8.39
N ALA A 81 1.63 14.80 -8.73
CA ALA A 81 1.30 16.12 -8.18
C ALA A 81 -0.14 16.52 -8.52
N LYS A 82 -0.54 16.35 -9.78
CA LYS A 82 -1.93 16.58 -10.20
C LYS A 82 -2.93 15.75 -9.41
N ASN A 83 -2.64 14.45 -9.28
CA ASN A 83 -3.51 13.51 -8.57
C ASN A 83 -3.63 13.84 -7.09
N ILE A 84 -2.51 14.15 -6.43
CA ILE A 84 -2.50 14.52 -4.99
C ILE A 84 -3.34 15.78 -4.77
N ARG A 85 -3.11 16.82 -5.57
CA ARG A 85 -3.85 18.07 -5.47
C ARG A 85 -5.34 17.85 -5.72
N ALA A 86 -5.69 17.18 -6.82
CA ALA A 86 -7.09 16.91 -7.18
C ALA A 86 -7.79 16.01 -6.13
N SER A 87 -7.07 15.05 -5.53
CA SER A 87 -7.62 14.25 -4.43
C SER A 87 -7.89 15.13 -3.20
N ALA A 88 -6.99 16.06 -2.88
CA ALA A 88 -7.18 16.99 -1.77
C ALA A 88 -8.41 17.89 -2.01
N GLU A 89 -8.53 18.46 -3.22
CA GLU A 89 -9.68 19.27 -3.62
C GLU A 89 -10.99 18.48 -3.49
N MET A 90 -11.01 17.24 -4.01
CA MET A 90 -12.21 16.38 -3.96
C MET A 90 -12.56 15.98 -2.52
N ILE A 91 -11.58 15.72 -1.67
CA ILE A 91 -11.83 15.38 -0.24
C ILE A 91 -12.50 16.56 0.46
N ILE A 92 -12.03 17.78 0.23
CA ILE A 92 -12.64 18.98 0.81
C ILE A 92 -14.06 19.17 0.27
N GLU A 93 -14.24 19.06 -1.03
CA GLU A 93 -15.53 19.31 -1.69
C GLU A 93 -16.61 18.31 -1.29
N LYS A 94 -16.27 17.02 -1.27
CA LYS A 94 -17.26 15.93 -1.14
C LYS A 94 -17.33 15.28 0.24
N PHE A 95 -16.24 15.32 1.00
CA PHE A 95 -16.14 14.53 2.24
C PHE A 95 -15.91 15.38 3.49
N ASP A 96 -15.81 16.75 3.36
CA ASP A 96 -15.68 17.65 4.50
C ASP A 96 -17.03 18.28 4.83
N UNK A 97 -17.70 17.53 5.20
CA UNK A 97 -19.07 17.81 5.44
C UNK A 97 -19.34 18.62 6.70
N UNK A 98 -18.47 18.87 7.46
CA UNK A 98 -18.66 19.68 8.58
C UNK A 98 -17.46 20.62 8.78
N UNK A 99 -17.39 21.37 8.44
CA UNK A 99 -16.33 22.26 8.53
C UNK A 99 -15.38 21.97 9.62
N UNK A 100 -15.21 20.90 9.81
CA UNK A 100 -14.23 20.60 10.73
C UNK A 100 -12.90 20.68 10.08
N PHE A 101 -11.98 21.07 10.65
CA PHE A 101 -10.61 21.23 10.21
C PHE A 101 -9.89 19.87 9.91
N ASP A 102 -10.56 18.75 10.05
CA ASP A 102 -10.03 17.41 9.86
C ASP A 102 -10.72 16.77 8.65
N SER A 103 -10.37 17.24 7.45
CA SER A 103 -10.86 16.69 6.16
C SER A 103 -10.53 15.20 6.13
N LYS A 104 -11.54 14.36 6.34
CA LYS A 104 -11.34 12.91 6.54
C LYS A 104 -11.21 12.20 5.21
N VAL A 105 -10.15 11.47 5.07
CA VAL A 105 -9.98 10.54 3.94
C VAL A 105 -11.16 9.55 3.96
N PRO A 106 -11.80 9.28 2.82
CA PRO A 106 -12.96 8.37 2.78
C PRO A 106 -12.68 6.98 3.34
N LYS A 107 -13.76 6.31 3.77
CA LYS A 107 -13.69 5.02 4.47
C LYS A 107 -14.29 3.84 3.70
N THR A 108 -14.67 4.05 2.44
CA THR A 108 -15.19 2.97 1.60
C THR A 108 -14.32 2.80 0.35
N MET A 109 -14.31 1.58 -0.18
CA MET A 109 -13.59 1.24 -1.41
C MET A 109 -14.02 2.14 -2.56
N GLU A 110 -15.34 2.33 -2.70
CA GLU A 110 -15.93 3.13 -3.78
C GLU A 110 -15.46 4.58 -3.72
N GLU A 111 -15.59 5.20 -2.56
CA GLU A 111 -15.18 6.60 -2.37
C GLU A 111 -13.68 6.77 -2.59
N LEU A 112 -12.86 5.88 -2.02
CA LEU A 112 -11.40 5.94 -2.17
C LEU A 112 -10.98 5.81 -3.63
N THR A 113 -11.58 4.85 -4.36
CA THR A 113 -11.24 4.65 -5.78
C THR A 113 -11.79 5.76 -6.69
N SER A 114 -12.69 6.60 -6.21
CA SER A 114 -13.12 7.79 -6.94
C SER A 114 -12.05 8.90 -6.92
N LEU A 115 -11.12 8.86 -5.96
CA LEU A 115 -10.06 9.87 -5.84
C LEU A 115 -9.02 9.71 -6.97
N PRO A 116 -8.58 10.82 -7.60
CA PRO A 116 -7.55 10.75 -8.64
C PRO A 116 -6.27 10.08 -8.18
N GLY A 117 -5.82 9.08 -8.95
CA GLY A 117 -4.57 8.34 -8.64
C GLY A 117 -4.72 7.25 -7.59
N VAL A 118 -5.95 6.96 -7.14
CA VAL A 118 -6.21 5.93 -6.14
C VAL A 118 -6.85 4.71 -6.80
N ALA A 119 -6.06 3.69 -7.04
CA ALA A 119 -6.54 2.39 -7.50
C ALA A 119 -6.94 1.51 -6.31
N ARG A 120 -7.64 0.40 -6.57
CA ARG A 120 -8.10 -0.57 -5.57
C ARG A 120 -6.97 -0.98 -4.58
N LYS A 121 -5.75 -1.18 -5.07
CA LYS A 121 -4.61 -1.51 -4.20
C LYS A 121 -4.32 -0.39 -3.18
N THR A 122 -4.31 0.88 -3.63
CA THR A 122 -4.10 2.04 -2.75
C THR A 122 -5.22 2.13 -1.72
N ALA A 123 -6.47 1.96 -2.16
CA ALA A 123 -7.64 1.98 -1.28
C ALA A 123 -7.54 0.89 -0.20
N ASN A 124 -7.18 -0.35 -0.56
CA ASN A 124 -6.98 -1.44 0.41
C ASN A 124 -5.92 -1.09 1.46
N ILE A 125 -4.82 -0.45 1.05
CA ILE A 125 -3.77 -0.01 2.00
C ILE A 125 -4.33 1.00 3.01
N ILE A 126 -5.09 1.98 2.53
CA ILE A 126 -5.70 3.01 3.40
C ILE A 126 -6.71 2.36 4.35
N LEU A 127 -7.64 1.56 3.79
CA LEU A 127 -8.69 0.91 4.59
C LEU A 127 -8.10 0.05 5.71
N SER A 128 -7.12 -0.80 5.39
CA SER A 128 -6.56 -1.71 6.37
C SER A 128 -5.66 -1.00 7.40
N ASN A 129 -4.80 -0.06 6.97
CA ASN A 129 -3.81 0.55 7.89
C ASN A 129 -4.38 1.69 8.73
N VAL A 130 -5.35 2.43 8.20
CA VAL A 130 -5.92 3.58 8.91
C VAL A 130 -7.18 3.19 9.68
N TYR A 131 -8.05 2.43 9.03
CA TYR A 131 -9.40 2.18 9.55
C TYR A 131 -9.59 0.76 10.09
N GLY A 132 -8.62 -0.15 9.89
CA GLY A 132 -8.78 -1.55 10.25
C GLY A 132 -9.85 -2.28 9.43
N ILE A 133 -10.22 -1.70 8.28
CA ILE A 133 -11.25 -2.24 7.40
C ILE A 133 -10.59 -3.12 6.33
N ASN A 134 -10.91 -4.39 6.33
CA ASN A 134 -10.39 -5.35 5.36
C ASN A 134 -11.45 -5.63 4.29
N GLU A 135 -11.38 -4.94 3.15
CA GLU A 135 -12.27 -5.14 2.00
C GLU A 135 -11.64 -5.94 0.87
N GLY A 136 -10.34 -6.24 0.99
CA GLY A 136 -9.62 -7.04 0.01
C GLY A 136 -8.17 -7.24 0.39
N ILE A 137 -7.47 -7.99 -0.45
CA ILE A 137 -6.05 -8.29 -0.30
C ILE A 137 -5.29 -7.55 -1.40
N ALA A 138 -4.44 -6.61 -1.01
CA ALA A 138 -3.66 -5.83 -1.98
C ALA A 138 -2.65 -6.72 -2.71
N VAL A 139 -2.82 -6.89 -4.02
CA VAL A 139 -1.95 -7.75 -4.85
C VAL A 139 -0.95 -6.88 -5.63
N ASP A 140 0.31 -6.90 -5.18
CA ASP A 140 1.42 -6.31 -5.93
C ASP A 140 2.28 -7.41 -6.59
N THR A 141 3.39 -7.05 -7.20
CA THR A 141 4.29 -8.01 -7.86
C THR A 141 4.88 -9.05 -6.90
N HIS A 142 5.08 -8.71 -5.63
CA HIS A 142 5.55 -9.66 -4.61
C HIS A 142 4.44 -10.63 -4.22
N VAL A 143 3.25 -10.10 -3.92
CA VAL A 143 2.08 -10.94 -3.57
C VAL A 143 1.77 -11.89 -4.72
N LYS A 144 1.67 -11.39 -5.97
CA LYS A 144 1.46 -12.23 -7.16
C LYS A 144 2.47 -13.38 -7.22
N ARG A 145 3.76 -13.06 -7.17
CA ARG A 145 4.84 -14.05 -7.28
C ARG A 145 4.80 -15.08 -6.14
N LEU A 146 4.67 -14.61 -4.91
CA LEU A 146 4.72 -15.50 -3.74
C LEU A 146 3.46 -16.35 -3.62
N SER A 147 2.30 -15.82 -3.95
CA SER A 147 1.05 -16.60 -3.95
C SER A 147 1.14 -17.77 -4.92
N TYR A 148 1.70 -17.54 -6.11
CA TYR A 148 1.96 -18.62 -7.07
C TYR A 148 2.97 -19.63 -6.50
N LYS A 149 4.14 -19.16 -6.02
CA LYS A 149 5.20 -20.04 -5.48
C LYS A 149 4.75 -20.87 -4.27
N LEU A 150 3.87 -20.31 -3.45
CA LEU A 150 3.34 -20.99 -2.25
C LEU A 150 2.10 -21.86 -2.58
N GLY A 151 1.69 -21.91 -3.85
CA GLY A 151 0.55 -22.73 -4.27
C GLY A 151 -0.79 -22.19 -3.80
N LEU A 152 -0.89 -20.89 -3.48
CA LEU A 152 -2.12 -20.27 -3.00
C LEU A 152 -3.04 -19.86 -4.15
N THR A 153 -2.52 -19.74 -5.36
CA THR A 153 -3.27 -19.42 -6.58
C THR A 153 -2.54 -20.00 -7.80
N LYS A 154 -3.29 -20.24 -8.88
CA LYS A 154 -2.76 -20.56 -10.21
C LYS A 154 -3.00 -19.42 -11.19
N ASN A 155 -3.68 -18.37 -10.77
CA ASN A 155 -4.03 -17.22 -11.60
C ASN A 155 -2.85 -16.24 -11.74
N GLU A 156 -2.85 -15.49 -12.83
CA GLU A 156 -1.86 -14.44 -13.09
C GLU A 156 -2.45 -13.03 -13.04
N ASP A 157 -3.76 -12.93 -13.16
CA ASP A 157 -4.48 -11.66 -13.10
C ASP A 157 -4.63 -11.22 -11.63
N PRO A 158 -4.23 -9.98 -11.27
CA PRO A 158 -4.28 -9.53 -9.87
C PRO A 158 -5.67 -9.57 -9.23
N VAL A 159 -6.74 -9.34 -9.99
CA VAL A 159 -8.11 -9.38 -9.46
C VAL A 159 -8.51 -10.82 -9.12
N LYS A 160 -8.14 -11.76 -9.99
CA LYS A 160 -8.40 -13.20 -9.74
C LYS A 160 -7.56 -13.70 -8.57
N ILE A 161 -6.29 -13.27 -8.47
CA ILE A 161 -5.41 -13.61 -7.33
C ILE A 161 -6.02 -13.08 -6.02
N GLU A 162 -6.47 -11.82 -6.00
CA GLU A 162 -7.11 -11.23 -4.83
C GLU A 162 -8.29 -12.11 -4.38
N LYS A 163 -9.15 -12.50 -5.33
CA LYS A 163 -10.31 -13.36 -5.04
C LYS A 163 -9.87 -14.72 -4.48
N ASP A 164 -8.92 -15.41 -5.14
CA ASP A 164 -8.40 -16.70 -4.66
C ASP A 164 -7.90 -16.60 -3.23
N LEU A 165 -7.13 -15.54 -2.93
CA LEU A 165 -6.56 -15.32 -1.60
C LEU A 165 -7.66 -15.02 -0.56
N MET A 166 -8.66 -14.22 -0.93
CA MET A 166 -9.78 -13.90 -0.04
C MET A 166 -10.59 -15.16 0.31
N ASP A 167 -10.79 -16.05 -0.67
CA ASP A 167 -11.56 -17.29 -0.48
C ASP A 167 -10.90 -18.25 0.54
N ILE A 168 -9.57 -18.22 0.66
CA ILE A 168 -8.82 -19.14 1.54
C ILE A 168 -8.31 -18.48 2.82
N THR A 169 -8.47 -17.16 2.99
CA THR A 169 -7.90 -16.39 4.10
C THR A 169 -9.01 -15.85 4.99
N PRO A 170 -8.96 -16.03 6.31
CA PRO A 170 -9.89 -15.35 7.21
C PRO A 170 -9.83 -13.83 7.01
N LYS A 171 -10.99 -13.18 7.03
CA LYS A 171 -11.12 -11.75 6.71
C LYS A 171 -10.21 -10.85 7.55
N GLU A 172 -10.05 -11.18 8.82
CA GLU A 172 -9.19 -10.44 9.76
C GLU A 172 -7.70 -10.50 9.36
N GLU A 173 -7.32 -11.45 8.51
CA GLU A 173 -5.92 -11.62 8.06
C GLU A 173 -5.64 -11.00 6.68
N TRP A 174 -6.64 -10.46 5.99
CA TRP A 174 -6.47 -9.95 4.62
C TRP A 174 -5.37 -8.89 4.51
N GLY A 175 -5.40 -7.88 5.39
CA GLY A 175 -4.37 -6.84 5.43
C GLY A 175 -2.99 -7.38 5.78
N ASN A 176 -2.94 -8.25 6.79
CA ASN A 176 -1.70 -8.89 7.24
C ASN A 176 -1.05 -9.74 6.15
N LEU A 177 -1.83 -10.58 5.47
CA LEU A 177 -1.30 -11.50 4.45
C LEU A 177 -0.55 -10.74 3.36
N SER A 178 -1.13 -9.66 2.85
CA SER A 178 -0.48 -8.83 1.84
C SER A 178 0.88 -8.32 2.33
N HIS A 179 0.91 -7.70 3.51
CA HIS A 179 2.14 -7.14 4.09
C HIS A 179 3.20 -8.22 4.32
N LEU A 180 2.81 -9.36 4.88
CA LEU A 180 3.73 -10.48 5.17
C LEU A 180 4.36 -11.02 3.88
N LEU A 181 3.55 -11.21 2.83
CA LEU A 181 4.05 -11.68 1.53
C LEU A 181 4.98 -10.65 0.88
N ILE A 182 4.64 -9.37 0.93
CA ILE A 182 5.51 -8.30 0.39
C ILE A 182 6.87 -8.33 1.12
N PHE A 183 6.85 -8.36 2.44
CA PHE A 183 8.08 -8.36 3.25
C PHE A 183 8.94 -9.59 2.99
N HIS A 184 8.30 -10.76 2.99
CA HIS A 184 9.00 -12.01 2.70
C HIS A 184 9.62 -11.99 1.29
N GLY A 185 8.89 -11.44 0.33
CA GLY A 185 9.36 -11.30 -1.05
C GLY A 185 10.54 -10.34 -1.22
N ARG A 186 10.62 -9.32 -0.35
CA ARG A 186 11.74 -8.36 -0.34
C ARG A 186 12.96 -8.91 0.40
N LYS A 187 12.76 -9.60 1.52
CA LYS A 187 13.84 -10.02 2.42
C LYS A 187 14.40 -11.41 2.13
N LYS A 188 13.56 -12.40 1.87
CA LYS A 188 13.96 -13.80 1.74
C LYS A 188 13.67 -14.40 0.37
N CYS A 189 12.44 -14.32 -0.09
CA CYS A 189 12.02 -14.92 -1.37
C CYS A 189 12.14 -13.92 -2.51
N GLN A 190 13.38 -13.47 -2.78
CA GLN A 190 13.65 -12.52 -3.86
C GLN A 190 13.48 -13.17 -5.24
N ALA A 191 13.15 -12.37 -6.26
CA ALA A 191 12.87 -12.90 -7.61
C ALA A 191 14.07 -13.60 -8.25
N LYS A 192 15.26 -13.02 -8.12
CA LYS A 192 16.48 -13.54 -8.75
C LYS A 192 17.30 -14.48 -7.86
N LYS A 193 17.35 -14.22 -6.54
CA LYS A 193 18.19 -14.98 -5.60
C LYS A 193 17.41 -15.24 -4.30
N PRO A 194 16.45 -16.17 -4.31
CA PRO A 194 15.73 -16.51 -3.08
C PRO A 194 16.67 -17.19 -2.08
N ASN A 195 16.62 -16.77 -0.81
CA ASN A 195 17.42 -17.39 0.26
C ASN A 195 16.62 -18.54 0.89
N HIS A 196 16.60 -19.67 0.20
CA HIS A 196 15.85 -20.85 0.63
C HIS A 196 16.37 -21.43 1.95
N LYS A 197 17.69 -21.40 2.19
CA LYS A 197 18.31 -21.98 3.40
C LYS A 197 17.82 -21.35 4.71
N GLU A 198 17.51 -20.05 4.67
CA GLU A 198 17.05 -19.29 5.83
C GLU A 198 15.54 -18.99 5.79
N CYS A 199 14.81 -19.67 4.91
CA CYS A 199 13.39 -19.40 4.72
C CYS A 199 12.55 -20.16 5.75
N VAL A 200 11.77 -19.45 6.55
CA VAL A 200 10.88 -20.04 7.57
C VAL A 200 9.75 -20.89 6.97
N LEU A 201 9.57 -20.79 5.64
CA LEU A 201 8.56 -21.57 4.93
C LEU A 201 9.16 -22.76 4.16
N TYR A 202 10.46 -22.97 4.24
CA TYR A 202 11.18 -23.94 3.38
C TYR A 202 10.51 -25.32 3.35
N ASP A 203 10.22 -25.88 4.52
CA ASP A 203 9.67 -27.25 4.66
C ASP A 203 8.24 -27.40 4.10
N ILE A 204 7.49 -26.30 4.07
CA ILE A 204 6.09 -26.30 3.58
C ILE A 204 5.93 -25.65 2.21
N CYS A 205 7.02 -25.14 1.62
CA CYS A 205 6.95 -24.42 0.34
C CYS A 205 7.00 -25.39 -0.86
N PRO A 206 5.98 -25.42 -1.74
CA PRO A 206 6.01 -26.28 -2.93
C PRO A 206 7.15 -25.94 -3.91
N SER A 207 7.61 -24.67 -3.91
CA SER A 207 8.66 -24.17 -4.81
C SER A 207 10.05 -24.12 -4.17
N ARG A 208 10.30 -24.88 -3.09
CA ARG A 208 11.57 -24.81 -2.34
C ARG A 208 12.82 -25.21 -3.14
N ASN A 209 12.66 -25.96 -4.23
CA ASN A 209 13.76 -26.45 -5.06
C ASN A 209 13.84 -25.80 -6.43
N ILE A 210 13.14 -24.66 -6.63
CA ILE A 210 13.08 -23.96 -7.93
C ILE A 210 13.81 -22.62 -7.84
#